data_e1cfcd02e4dbec19bf8b5a3ab83a7e3e
#
_entry.id   e1cfcd02e4dbec19bf8b5a3ab83a7e3e
#
_cell.length_a   1.000
_cell.length_b   1.000
_cell.length_c   1.000
_cell.angle_alpha   90.00
_cell.angle_beta   90.00
_cell.angle_gamma   90.00
#
_symmetry.space_group_name_H-M   'P 1'
#
loop_
_entity.id
_entity.type
_entity.pdbx_description
1 polymer ?
#
loop_
_entity_poly.entity_id
_entity_poly.type
_entity_poly.pdbx_seq_one_letter_code
_entity_poly.pdbx_strand_id
1 'polypeptide(L)'
;LSDWSSDVCSSDPATHSFTGQVTGLKAFPPADQPPALPLLFYAFRLMVAIGFYVLALMLWSLWLWYRGELTTDRVGRHRRWLIAWISALPLGYLAVESGWMVREVGRQPWIVNGLMRTAAGVSALPPGTVLASLIGYALLYTLLLTAFLVFARRILRKGPDVSAEPPPLKPTAPLQVNAPVPHVFEED
;
A
#
# COMPACT_ATOMS: atom_id res chain seq x y z
N LEU A 1 2.01 12.20 -25.67
CA LEU A 1 1.28 12.31 -24.42
C LEU A 1 -0.16 12.57 -24.76
N SER A 2 -1.00 11.54 -24.57
CA SER A 2 -2.43 11.65 -24.78
C SER A 2 -2.95 12.89 -24.07
N ASP A 3 -3.77 13.63 -24.74
CA ASP A 3 -4.27 14.93 -24.33
C ASP A 3 -5.09 14.81 -23.04
N TRP A 4 -4.42 14.94 -21.89
CA TRP A 4 -5.02 14.98 -20.55
C TRP A 4 -5.89 16.22 -20.35
N SER A 5 -6.01 17.00 -21.37
CA SER A 5 -6.75 18.23 -21.42
C SER A 5 -8.11 18.09 -22.07
N SER A 6 -8.55 16.87 -22.35
CA SER A 6 -9.93 16.70 -22.77
C SER A 6 -10.84 17.11 -21.63
N ASP A 7 -11.54 18.20 -21.83
CA ASP A 7 -12.38 18.86 -20.85
C ASP A 7 -13.63 18.05 -20.46
N VAL A 8 -13.74 16.82 -20.97
CA VAL A 8 -14.91 15.95 -20.78
C VAL A 8 -14.45 14.55 -20.39
N CYS A 9 -14.67 14.18 -19.15
CA CYS A 9 -14.65 12.79 -18.71
C CYS A 9 -16.10 12.28 -18.72
N SER A 10 -16.37 11.20 -19.45
CA SER A 10 -17.73 10.63 -19.58
C SER A 10 -18.23 9.88 -18.33
N SER A 11 -17.39 9.78 -17.28
CA SER A 11 -17.77 9.18 -16.01
C SER A 11 -17.09 9.94 -14.87
N ASP A 12 -17.88 10.55 -14.00
CA ASP A 12 -17.39 11.25 -12.84
C ASP A 12 -17.75 10.51 -11.56
N PRO A 13 -16.75 9.97 -10.83
CA PRO A 13 -16.97 9.31 -9.54
C PRO A 13 -17.48 10.27 -8.46
N ALA A 14 -17.22 11.58 -8.58
CA ALA A 14 -17.62 12.55 -7.59
C ALA A 14 -19.12 12.89 -7.64
N THR A 15 -19.70 12.88 -8.84
CA THR A 15 -21.13 13.15 -9.03
C THR A 15 -21.96 11.88 -9.21
N HIS A 16 -21.32 10.69 -9.24
CA HIS A 16 -21.98 9.40 -9.53
C HIS A 16 -22.81 9.41 -10.83
N SER A 17 -22.40 10.22 -11.80
CA SER A 17 -23.06 10.38 -13.09
C SER A 17 -22.19 9.85 -14.22
N PHE A 18 -22.80 9.08 -15.14
CA PHE A 18 -22.13 8.63 -16.37
C PHE A 18 -21.90 9.74 -17.40
N THR A 19 -22.58 10.88 -17.23
CA THR A 19 -22.55 12.01 -18.14
C THR A 19 -21.98 13.28 -17.50
N GLY A 20 -21.44 13.17 -16.28
CA GLY A 20 -20.83 14.30 -15.56
C GLY A 20 -19.63 14.84 -16.32
N GLN A 21 -19.57 16.17 -16.48
CA GLN A 21 -18.42 16.84 -17.06
C GLN A 21 -17.46 17.23 -15.94
N VAL A 22 -16.20 16.77 -16.05
CA VAL A 22 -15.11 17.14 -15.12
C VAL A 22 -14.27 18.22 -15.78
N THR A 23 -14.05 19.31 -15.07
CA THR A 23 -13.21 20.42 -15.56
C THR A 23 -11.76 19.93 -15.70
N GLY A 24 -11.22 20.02 -16.92
CA GLY A 24 -9.85 19.59 -17.20
C GLY A 24 -8.80 20.49 -16.54
N LEU A 25 -7.61 19.97 -16.35
CA LEU A 25 -6.51 20.65 -15.66
C LEU A 25 -6.09 21.98 -16.32
N LYS A 26 -6.25 22.10 -17.64
CA LYS A 26 -5.94 23.33 -18.37
C LYS A 26 -6.86 24.52 -18.02
N ALA A 27 -8.01 24.27 -17.44
CA ALA A 27 -8.92 25.33 -16.99
C ALA A 27 -8.46 26.02 -15.70
N PHE A 28 -7.49 25.41 -14.99
CA PHE A 28 -6.92 25.96 -13.78
C PHE A 28 -5.65 26.77 -14.05
N PRO A 29 -5.42 27.88 -13.34
CA PRO A 29 -4.19 28.64 -13.45
C PRO A 29 -2.94 27.75 -13.23
N PRO A 30 -1.84 27.97 -13.94
CA PRO A 30 -0.61 27.18 -13.75
C PRO A 30 -0.08 27.17 -12.30
N ALA A 31 -0.35 28.24 -11.55
CA ALA A 31 0.04 28.36 -10.14
C ALA A 31 -0.75 27.45 -9.20
N ASP A 32 -1.88 26.93 -9.65
CA ASP A 32 -2.77 26.04 -8.89
C ASP A 32 -2.66 24.57 -9.35
N GLN A 33 -1.87 24.33 -10.38
CA GLN A 33 -1.61 22.98 -10.88
C GLN A 33 -0.55 22.27 -10.03
N PRO A 34 -0.70 20.96 -9.79
CA PRO A 34 0.31 20.18 -9.07
C PRO A 34 1.63 20.15 -9.84
N PRO A 35 2.76 20.17 -9.14
CA PRO A 35 4.07 20.03 -9.78
C PRO A 35 4.25 18.59 -10.30
N ALA A 36 5.15 18.45 -11.28
CA ALA A 36 5.57 17.13 -11.77
C ALA A 36 4.43 16.21 -12.26
N LEU A 37 3.50 16.76 -13.05
CA LEU A 37 2.37 16.03 -13.64
C LEU A 37 2.74 14.67 -14.29
N PRO A 38 3.86 14.57 -15.08
CA PRO A 38 4.25 13.27 -15.63
C PRO A 38 4.55 12.23 -14.55
N LEU A 39 5.17 12.64 -13.44
CA LEU A 39 5.47 11.75 -12.32
C LEU A 39 4.18 11.20 -11.70
N LEU A 40 3.20 12.07 -11.44
CA LEU A 40 1.90 11.69 -10.90
C LEU A 40 1.18 10.69 -11.82
N PHE A 41 1.22 10.97 -13.10
CA PHE A 41 0.62 10.13 -14.12
C PHE A 41 1.20 8.71 -14.15
N TYR A 42 2.53 8.59 -14.18
CA TYR A 42 3.17 7.28 -14.21
C TYR A 42 3.07 6.55 -12.87
N ALA A 43 3.15 7.28 -11.75
CA ALA A 43 2.98 6.69 -10.42
C ALA A 43 1.58 6.10 -10.23
N PHE A 44 0.53 6.81 -10.66
CA PHE A 44 -0.84 6.30 -10.62
C PHE A 44 -1.01 5.05 -11.48
N ARG A 45 -0.52 5.07 -12.72
CA ARG A 45 -0.60 3.91 -13.62
C ARG A 45 0.17 2.71 -13.11
N LEU A 46 1.35 2.94 -12.53
CA LEU A 46 2.14 1.88 -11.91
C LEU A 46 1.38 1.23 -10.75
N MET A 47 0.80 2.03 -9.86
CA MET A 47 -0.03 1.54 -8.75
C MET A 47 -1.19 0.66 -9.27
N VAL A 48 -1.92 1.13 -10.26
CA VAL A 48 -3.06 0.41 -10.86
C VAL A 48 -2.58 -0.87 -11.56
N ALA A 49 -1.49 -0.81 -12.32
CA ALA A 49 -0.92 -1.98 -13.00
C ALA A 49 -0.50 -3.07 -12.01
N ILE A 50 0.13 -2.70 -10.89
CA ILE A 50 0.46 -3.65 -9.81
C ILE A 50 -0.81 -4.25 -9.21
N GLY A 51 -1.86 -3.45 -9.00
CA GLY A 51 -3.16 -3.94 -8.53
C GLY A 51 -3.74 -5.02 -9.45
N PHE A 52 -3.75 -4.77 -10.76
CA PHE A 52 -4.19 -5.77 -11.73
C PHE A 52 -3.29 -7.01 -11.79
N TYR A 53 -1.98 -6.83 -11.62
CA TYR A 53 -1.04 -7.94 -11.53
C TYR A 53 -1.36 -8.87 -10.34
N VAL A 54 -1.56 -8.30 -9.16
CA VAL A 54 -1.93 -9.07 -7.96
C VAL A 54 -3.28 -9.75 -8.14
N LEU A 55 -4.27 -9.05 -8.71
CA LEU A 55 -5.57 -9.64 -9.04
C LEU A 55 -5.43 -10.85 -9.97
N ALA A 56 -4.63 -10.73 -11.03
CA ALA A 56 -4.36 -11.83 -11.96
C ALA A 56 -3.69 -13.02 -11.26
N LEU A 57 -2.75 -12.77 -10.34
CA LEU A 57 -2.12 -13.82 -9.52
C LEU A 57 -3.13 -14.51 -8.61
N MET A 58 -4.05 -13.77 -8.00
CA MET A 58 -5.11 -14.34 -7.17
C MET A 58 -6.04 -15.23 -7.98
N LEU A 59 -6.46 -14.77 -9.15
CA LEU A 59 -7.29 -15.57 -10.06
C LEU A 59 -6.57 -16.82 -10.55
N TRP A 60 -5.27 -16.71 -10.87
CA TRP A 60 -4.45 -17.88 -11.22
C TRP A 60 -4.33 -18.86 -10.04
N SER A 61 -4.15 -18.36 -8.83
CA SER A 61 -4.11 -19.20 -7.62
C SER A 61 -5.44 -19.92 -7.39
N LEU A 62 -6.54 -19.21 -7.55
CA LEU A 62 -7.88 -19.77 -7.43
C LEU A 62 -8.12 -20.87 -8.47
N TRP A 63 -7.70 -20.67 -9.70
CA TRP A 63 -7.79 -21.67 -10.76
C TRP A 63 -6.95 -22.92 -10.48
N LEU A 64 -5.70 -22.76 -9.98
CA LEU A 64 -4.85 -23.87 -9.57
C LEU A 64 -5.46 -24.63 -8.38
N TRP A 65 -6.08 -23.90 -7.44
CA TRP A 65 -6.77 -24.50 -6.31
C TRP A 65 -7.98 -25.35 -6.76
N TYR A 66 -8.81 -24.81 -7.66
CA TYR A 66 -9.92 -25.57 -8.25
C TYR A 66 -9.46 -26.83 -8.97
N ARG A 67 -8.28 -26.80 -9.57
CA ARG A 67 -7.69 -27.98 -10.21
C ARG A 67 -7.03 -28.98 -9.25
N GLY A 68 -6.98 -28.69 -7.95
CA GLY A 68 -6.32 -29.53 -6.95
C GLY A 68 -4.79 -29.59 -7.12
N GLU A 69 -4.19 -28.58 -7.78
CA GLU A 69 -2.75 -28.52 -8.03
C GLU A 69 -1.96 -27.87 -6.88
N LEU A 70 -2.65 -27.19 -5.94
CA LEU A 70 -2.03 -26.54 -4.78
C LEU A 70 -1.86 -27.50 -3.58
N THR A 71 -1.51 -28.74 -3.83
CA THR A 71 -1.12 -29.72 -2.80
C THR A 71 0.39 -29.66 -2.59
N THR A 72 0.86 -30.04 -1.40
CA THR A 72 2.26 -30.02 -1.02
C THR A 72 3.16 -30.73 -2.04
N ASP A 73 2.66 -31.84 -2.61
CA ASP A 73 3.42 -32.65 -3.58
C ASP A 73 3.46 -32.05 -5.00
N ARG A 74 2.51 -31.20 -5.34
CA ARG A 74 2.33 -30.66 -6.70
C ARG A 74 2.75 -29.21 -6.86
N VAL A 75 2.70 -28.43 -5.78
CA VAL A 75 2.97 -26.98 -5.80
C VAL A 75 4.36 -26.66 -6.38
N GLY A 76 5.35 -27.51 -6.17
CA GLY A 76 6.70 -27.35 -6.70
C GLY A 76 6.78 -27.38 -8.23
N ARG A 77 5.79 -27.96 -8.93
CA ARG A 77 5.72 -27.99 -10.41
C ARG A 77 5.40 -26.61 -10.98
N HIS A 78 4.72 -25.75 -10.21
CA HIS A 78 4.29 -24.42 -10.63
C HIS A 78 5.32 -23.33 -10.32
N ARG A 79 6.59 -23.57 -10.67
CA ARG A 79 7.71 -22.66 -10.39
C ARG A 79 7.45 -21.22 -10.87
N ARG A 80 6.83 -21.04 -12.03
CA ARG A 80 6.51 -19.70 -12.57
C ARG A 80 5.51 -18.95 -11.67
N TRP A 81 4.50 -19.63 -11.17
CA TRP A 81 3.53 -19.10 -10.25
C TRP A 81 4.18 -18.70 -8.90
N LEU A 82 5.07 -19.54 -8.36
CA LEU A 82 5.84 -19.23 -7.16
C LEU A 82 6.73 -17.99 -7.34
N ILE A 83 7.45 -17.89 -8.46
CA ILE A 83 8.28 -16.72 -8.78
C ILE A 83 7.43 -15.46 -8.91
N ALA A 84 6.26 -15.55 -9.53
CA ALA A 84 5.33 -14.43 -9.65
C ALA A 84 4.83 -13.96 -8.28
N TRP A 85 4.54 -14.85 -7.33
CA TRP A 85 4.21 -14.48 -5.95
C TRP A 85 5.39 -13.85 -5.19
N ILE A 86 6.60 -14.37 -5.37
CA ILE A 86 7.78 -13.74 -4.77
C ILE A 86 7.97 -12.31 -5.29
N SER A 87 7.73 -12.07 -6.59
CA SER A 87 7.82 -10.71 -7.16
C SER A 87 6.69 -9.79 -6.68
N ALA A 88 5.53 -10.32 -6.27
CA ALA A 88 4.43 -9.52 -5.74
C ALA A 88 4.78 -8.84 -4.41
N LEU A 89 5.67 -9.41 -3.60
CA LEU A 89 6.08 -8.84 -2.31
C LEU A 89 6.69 -7.43 -2.46
N PRO A 90 7.77 -7.22 -3.22
CA PRO A 90 8.33 -5.88 -3.40
C PRO A 90 7.39 -4.96 -4.20
N LEU A 91 6.60 -5.51 -5.13
CA LEU A 91 5.64 -4.71 -5.90
C LEU A 91 4.53 -4.13 -5.03
N GLY A 92 4.10 -4.82 -3.97
CA GLY A 92 3.15 -4.29 -3.00
C GLY A 92 3.65 -3.00 -2.35
N TYR A 93 4.90 -2.96 -1.89
CA TYR A 93 5.52 -1.75 -1.35
C TYR A 93 5.61 -0.65 -2.41
N LEU A 94 6.03 -0.99 -3.62
CA LEU A 94 6.12 -0.03 -4.72
C LEU A 94 4.75 0.58 -5.06
N ALA A 95 3.67 -0.19 -4.99
CA ALA A 95 2.31 0.32 -5.19
C ALA A 95 1.90 1.30 -4.09
N VAL A 96 2.20 1.01 -2.82
CA VAL A 96 1.92 1.90 -1.69
C VAL A 96 2.68 3.20 -1.83
N GLU A 97 3.99 3.16 -2.10
CA GLU A 97 4.83 4.34 -2.31
C GLU A 97 4.35 5.18 -3.50
N SER A 98 4.01 4.53 -4.61
CA SER A 98 3.45 5.20 -5.79
C SER A 98 2.12 5.89 -5.47
N GLY A 99 1.24 5.24 -4.72
CA GLY A 99 -0.04 5.82 -4.29
C GLY A 99 0.16 6.99 -3.33
N TRP A 100 1.10 6.90 -2.41
CA TRP A 100 1.44 7.98 -1.49
C TRP A 100 2.02 9.19 -2.24
N MET A 101 2.90 8.95 -3.19
CA MET A 101 3.45 9.98 -4.06
C MET A 101 2.34 10.73 -4.84
N VAL A 102 1.39 10.00 -5.41
CA VAL A 102 0.22 10.59 -6.10
C VAL A 102 -0.57 11.49 -5.15
N ARG A 103 -0.80 11.03 -3.92
CA ARG A 103 -1.57 11.77 -2.91
C ARG A 103 -0.85 13.03 -2.46
N GLU A 104 0.43 12.94 -2.11
CA GLU A 104 1.17 14.06 -1.49
C GLU A 104 1.60 15.11 -2.53
N VAL A 105 2.11 14.68 -3.67
CA VAL A 105 2.52 15.58 -4.75
C VAL A 105 1.30 16.13 -5.49
N GLY A 106 0.26 15.30 -5.69
CA GLY A 106 -0.96 15.71 -6.39
C GLY A 106 -1.80 16.72 -5.61
N ARG A 107 -1.64 16.78 -4.29
CA ARG A 107 -2.30 17.79 -3.46
C ARG A 107 -1.68 19.18 -3.61
N GLN A 108 -0.39 19.27 -3.95
CA GLN A 108 0.30 20.55 -4.08
C GLN A 108 -0.34 21.44 -5.17
N PRO A 109 -0.36 22.77 -5.03
CA PRO A 109 0.22 23.59 -3.94
C PRO A 109 -0.72 23.83 -2.73
N TRP A 110 -1.78 23.02 -2.57
CA TRP A 110 -2.78 23.23 -1.54
C TRP A 110 -2.64 22.26 -0.36
N ILE A 111 -2.76 22.74 0.87
CA ILE A 111 -3.02 21.91 2.06
C ILE A 111 -4.53 21.67 2.15
N VAL A 112 -5.32 22.75 2.03
CA VAL A 112 -6.78 22.71 1.94
C VAL A 112 -7.17 23.46 0.68
N ASN A 113 -7.78 22.78 -0.28
CA ASN A 113 -8.11 23.35 -1.57
C ASN A 113 -8.99 24.61 -1.42
N GLY A 114 -8.56 25.69 -2.07
CA GLY A 114 -9.24 26.98 -2.03
C GLY A 114 -9.08 27.79 -0.74
N LEU A 115 -8.55 27.22 0.35
CA LEU A 115 -8.43 27.87 1.66
C LEU A 115 -6.97 28.13 2.07
N MET A 116 -6.10 27.13 2.00
CA MET A 116 -4.74 27.24 2.52
C MET A 116 -3.72 26.61 1.58
N ARG A 117 -2.76 27.41 1.13
CA ARG A 117 -1.63 26.93 0.34
C ARG A 117 -0.52 26.40 1.25
N THR A 118 0.30 25.48 0.74
CA THR A 118 1.44 24.88 1.46
C THR A 118 2.39 25.95 2.00
N ALA A 119 2.63 27.02 1.24
CA ALA A 119 3.50 28.11 1.67
C ALA A 119 2.96 28.87 2.90
N ALA A 120 1.64 28.91 3.09
CA ALA A 120 0.99 29.57 4.23
C ALA A 120 0.93 28.65 5.47
N GLY A 121 1.07 27.35 5.30
CA GLY A 121 1.04 26.34 6.38
C GLY A 121 2.39 26.04 6.99
N VAL A 122 3.44 26.75 6.63
CA VAL A 122 4.79 26.52 7.17
C VAL A 122 4.88 27.07 8.58
N SER A 123 5.32 26.23 9.53
CA SER A 123 5.60 26.64 10.91
C SER A 123 6.78 27.61 10.96
N ALA A 124 6.67 28.65 11.80
CA ALA A 124 7.75 29.63 12.02
C ALA A 124 8.86 29.05 12.95
N LEU A 125 9.38 27.86 12.62
CA LEU A 125 10.45 27.21 13.38
C LEU A 125 11.82 27.65 12.86
N PRO A 126 12.81 27.83 13.75
CA PRO A 126 14.19 28.08 13.35
C PRO A 126 14.73 26.95 12.46
N PRO A 127 15.40 27.24 11.35
CA PRO A 127 15.94 26.20 10.45
C PRO A 127 16.85 25.18 11.14
N GLY A 128 17.60 25.61 12.16
CA GLY A 128 18.45 24.74 12.97
C GLY A 128 17.70 23.64 13.72
N THR A 129 16.53 23.95 14.27
CA THR A 129 15.69 22.97 14.97
C THR A 129 15.16 21.91 14.01
N VAL A 130 14.72 22.35 12.82
CA VAL A 130 14.25 21.43 11.78
C VAL A 130 15.38 20.52 11.30
N LEU A 131 16.55 21.08 11.06
CA LEU A 131 17.73 20.31 10.65
C LEU A 131 18.17 19.30 11.72
N ALA A 132 18.22 19.71 12.98
CA ALA A 132 18.57 18.82 14.09
C ALA A 132 17.59 17.65 14.23
N SER A 133 16.29 17.90 14.13
CA SER A 133 15.27 16.83 14.17
C SER A 133 15.40 15.90 12.97
N LEU A 134 15.63 16.42 11.76
CA LEU A 134 15.82 15.62 10.55
C LEU A 134 17.04 14.70 10.66
N ILE A 135 18.17 15.23 11.13
CA ILE A 135 19.38 14.42 11.39
C ILE A 135 19.12 13.36 12.45
N GLY A 136 18.43 13.71 13.54
CA GLY A 136 18.06 12.77 14.59
C GLY A 136 17.21 11.61 14.07
N TYR A 137 16.19 11.90 13.27
CA TYR A 137 15.38 10.86 12.62
C TYR A 137 16.18 10.02 11.64
N ALA A 138 17.01 10.64 10.80
CA ALA A 138 17.84 9.91 9.85
C ALA A 138 18.79 8.92 10.55
N LEU A 139 19.43 9.34 11.62
CA LEU A 139 20.31 8.47 12.42
C LEU A 139 19.52 7.33 13.09
N LEU A 140 18.37 7.64 13.70
CA LEU A 140 17.52 6.63 14.34
C LEU A 140 17.05 5.58 13.33
N TYR A 141 16.50 6.00 12.19
CA TYR A 141 16.03 5.05 11.16
C TYR A 141 17.16 4.25 10.54
N THR A 142 18.34 4.85 10.35
CA THR A 142 19.52 4.12 9.87
C THR A 142 19.96 3.05 10.86
N LEU A 143 19.94 3.35 12.16
CA LEU A 143 20.23 2.39 13.23
C LEU A 143 19.23 1.23 13.22
N LEU A 144 17.93 1.55 13.18
CA LEU A 144 16.85 0.55 13.15
C LEU A 144 16.92 -0.32 11.90
N LEU A 145 17.17 0.28 10.74
CA LEU A 145 17.33 -0.45 9.48
C LEU A 145 18.53 -1.39 9.55
N THR A 146 19.66 -0.92 10.07
CA THR A 146 20.87 -1.75 10.23
C THR A 146 20.60 -2.92 11.17
N ALA A 147 19.97 -2.68 12.31
CA ALA A 147 19.57 -3.74 13.23
C ALA A 147 18.65 -4.76 12.55
N PHE A 148 17.62 -4.27 11.85
CA PHE A 148 16.72 -5.13 11.09
C PHE A 148 17.44 -5.99 10.07
N LEU A 149 18.33 -5.41 9.26
CA LEU A 149 19.08 -6.13 8.24
C LEU A 149 20.02 -7.18 8.84
N VAL A 150 20.67 -6.87 9.97
CA VAL A 150 21.51 -7.84 10.70
C VAL A 150 20.67 -9.02 11.21
N PHE A 151 19.51 -8.74 11.84
CA PHE A 151 18.59 -9.77 12.31
C PHE A 151 18.02 -10.61 11.17
N ALA A 152 17.51 -9.97 10.13
CA ALA A 152 16.96 -10.64 8.96
C ALA A 152 18.01 -11.57 8.31
N ARG A 153 19.24 -11.05 8.11
CA ARG A 153 20.34 -11.87 7.58
C ARG A 153 20.68 -13.07 8.47
N ARG A 154 20.62 -12.87 9.79
CA ARG A 154 20.89 -13.97 10.75
C ARG A 154 19.82 -15.06 10.68
N ILE A 155 18.54 -14.67 10.62
CA ILE A 155 17.41 -15.58 10.50
C ILE A 155 17.45 -16.32 9.15
N LEU A 156 17.65 -15.58 8.06
CA LEU A 156 17.70 -16.17 6.72
C LEU A 156 18.88 -17.16 6.55
N ARG A 157 20.03 -16.87 7.19
CA ARG A 157 21.18 -17.80 7.16
C ARG A 157 20.95 -19.06 7.98
N LYS A 158 20.18 -18.97 9.08
CA LYS A 158 19.84 -20.13 9.89
C LYS A 158 18.88 -21.06 9.16
N GLY A 159 18.03 -20.49 8.30
CA GLY A 159 16.97 -21.22 7.59
C GLY A 159 15.85 -21.71 8.51
N PRO A 160 14.78 -22.26 7.94
CA PRO A 160 13.73 -22.90 8.70
C PRO A 160 14.25 -24.20 9.32
N ASP A 161 13.94 -24.43 10.59
CA ASP A 161 14.23 -25.70 11.24
C ASP A 161 13.21 -26.76 10.78
N VAL A 162 13.56 -27.49 9.75
CA VAL A 162 12.68 -28.50 9.11
C VAL A 162 12.56 -29.76 9.99
N SER A 163 13.43 -29.89 10.98
CA SER A 163 13.42 -31.02 11.92
C SER A 163 12.59 -30.75 13.18
N ALA A 164 12.15 -29.50 13.38
CA ALA A 164 11.27 -29.18 14.48
C ALA A 164 9.88 -29.77 14.22
N GLU A 165 9.53 -30.76 15.02
CA GLU A 165 8.17 -31.30 15.03
C GLU A 165 7.18 -30.17 15.31
N PRO A 166 6.13 -29.98 14.50
CA PRO A 166 5.18 -28.92 14.74
C PRO A 166 4.60 -29.06 16.17
N PRO A 167 4.49 -27.98 16.94
CA PRO A 167 3.93 -28.08 18.29
C PRO A 167 2.58 -28.80 18.21
N PRO A 168 2.33 -29.78 19.09
CA PRO A 168 1.06 -30.52 19.06
C PRO A 168 -0.07 -29.50 19.10
N LEU A 169 -0.95 -29.54 18.09
CA LEU A 169 -2.13 -28.71 18.06
C LEU A 169 -2.87 -28.97 19.39
N LYS A 170 -2.87 -27.98 20.29
CA LYS A 170 -3.73 -28.07 21.47
C LYS A 170 -5.13 -28.35 20.96
N PRO A 171 -5.78 -29.45 21.39
CA PRO A 171 -7.16 -29.67 21.01
C PRO A 171 -7.90 -28.38 21.39
N THR A 172 -8.40 -27.67 20.41
CA THR A 172 -9.33 -26.56 20.67
C THR A 172 -10.45 -27.17 21.46
N ALA A 173 -10.57 -26.77 22.73
CA ALA A 173 -11.71 -27.20 23.54
C ALA A 173 -12.96 -26.97 22.67
N PRO A 174 -13.85 -27.95 22.52
CA PRO A 174 -15.04 -27.78 21.71
C PRO A 174 -15.71 -26.50 22.19
N LEU A 175 -16.01 -25.60 21.24
CA LEU A 175 -16.74 -24.37 21.52
C LEU A 175 -17.95 -24.76 22.37
N GLN A 176 -17.95 -24.40 23.66
CA GLN A 176 -19.11 -24.60 24.52
C GLN A 176 -20.17 -23.59 24.08
N VAL A 177 -20.95 -23.99 23.08
CA VAL A 177 -22.06 -23.20 22.52
C VAL A 177 -23.11 -22.84 23.57
N ASN A 178 -23.04 -23.45 24.76
CA ASN A 178 -23.93 -23.24 25.88
C ASN A 178 -23.27 -22.64 27.12
N ALA A 179 -22.14 -21.97 27.02
CA ALA A 179 -21.64 -21.20 28.14
C ALA A 179 -22.66 -20.06 28.43
N PRO A 180 -23.24 -19.97 29.66
CA PRO A 180 -24.11 -18.86 29.97
C PRO A 180 -23.37 -17.57 29.79
N VAL A 181 -23.96 -16.62 29.08
CA VAL A 181 -23.40 -15.28 28.87
C VAL A 181 -23.25 -14.65 30.24
N PRO A 182 -22.05 -14.22 30.67
CA PRO A 182 -21.91 -13.51 31.93
C PRO A 182 -22.75 -12.24 31.86
N HIS A 183 -23.70 -12.09 32.78
CA HIS A 183 -24.48 -10.87 32.95
C HIS A 183 -23.54 -9.75 33.44
N VAL A 184 -23.07 -8.90 32.52
CA VAL A 184 -22.14 -7.82 32.79
C VAL A 184 -22.84 -6.54 33.25
N PHE A 185 -24.16 -6.55 33.38
CA PHE A 185 -24.96 -5.43 33.86
C PHE A 185 -25.96 -5.89 34.92
N GLU A 186 -25.53 -6.07 36.15
CA GLU A 186 -26.34 -5.82 37.32
C GLU A 186 -25.79 -4.54 37.95
N GLU A 187 -26.51 -3.46 37.74
CA GLU A 187 -26.33 -2.18 38.41
C GLU A 187 -26.80 -2.35 39.85
N ASP A 188 -25.98 -2.01 40.83
CA ASP A 188 -26.38 -1.54 42.17
C ASP A 188 -26.27 0.01 42.20
#